data_56ff75b0fbb8d97677a960164c499ca2
#
_entry.id   56ff75b0fbb8d97677a960164c499ca2
#
_cell.length_a   1.000
_cell.length_b   1.000
_cell.length_c   1.000
_cell.angle_alpha   90.00
_cell.angle_beta   90.00
_cell.angle_gamma   90.00
#
_symmetry.space_group_name_H-M   'P 1'
#
loop_
_entity.id
_entity.type
_entity.pdbx_description
1 polymer ?
#
loop_
_entity_poly.entity_id
_entity_poly.type
_entity_poly.pdbx_seq_one_letter_code
_entity_poly.pdbx_strand_id
1 'polypeptide(L)'
;MSRYITSLKQKAAKQPQRIVLPESDDIRILQAADRVLAEQLATPILLGKEGDIHELASRYQLDLEGAEVIYPKKYPALESLAQTYADKRKATGMTVEESRRFLLNHPLYFGAALVGAGEAAGMVAGIETPAPEVIREAIQLDGTRNDIDTVSSSFIVVTDMMQFGHDGVFVVGDGDVIPDPDEYQLADIACNCVERARRTLHVVSPKVALLSYSTMGSDCGAGADKVRKAIQILSDRNVDFIYDGEMEVDVALVPAYAADLAPRSPVAGQADVLVFPDLNTGNICCKMLEHVAGATVLGPLLQGLAKPVMDLSRSSTVDTIVDTIVICCCDASRI
;
A
#
# COMPACT_ATOMS: atom_id res chain seq x y z
N MET A 1 4.91 -20.78 3.99
CA MET A 1 5.12 -19.32 4.13
C MET A 1 6.32 -18.96 3.26
N SER A 2 6.22 -17.99 2.36
CA SER A 2 7.33 -17.65 1.48
C SER A 2 8.50 -17.06 2.28
N ARG A 3 9.75 -17.23 1.80
CA ARG A 3 10.95 -16.64 2.41
C ARG A 3 10.80 -15.12 2.54
N TYR A 4 10.11 -14.50 1.60
CA TYR A 4 9.85 -13.08 1.56
C TYR A 4 8.98 -12.60 2.75
N ILE A 5 7.83 -13.22 2.99
CA ILE A 5 6.94 -12.88 4.14
C ILE A 5 7.68 -13.08 5.47
N THR A 6 8.46 -14.15 5.59
CA THR A 6 9.29 -14.40 6.79
C THR A 6 10.29 -13.25 7.02
N SER A 7 10.92 -12.75 5.96
CA SER A 7 11.85 -11.62 6.02
C SER A 7 11.16 -10.33 6.49
N LEU A 8 9.96 -10.03 5.97
CA LEU A 8 9.17 -8.87 6.40
C LEU A 8 8.77 -8.96 7.89
N LYS A 9 8.33 -10.13 8.35
CA LYS A 9 8.01 -10.37 9.77
C LYS A 9 9.23 -10.16 10.67
N GLN A 10 10.40 -10.66 10.29
CA GLN A 10 11.64 -10.44 11.03
C GLN A 10 12.03 -8.96 11.10
N LYS A 11 11.74 -8.19 10.05
CA LYS A 11 11.98 -6.75 10.02
C LYS A 11 11.01 -6.01 10.95
N ALA A 12 9.72 -6.30 10.86
CA ALA A 12 8.70 -5.71 11.72
C ALA A 12 8.97 -6.00 13.22
N ALA A 13 9.36 -7.24 13.55
CA ALA A 13 9.69 -7.64 14.91
C ALA A 13 10.90 -6.91 15.52
N LYS A 14 11.82 -6.39 14.71
CA LYS A 14 12.96 -5.60 15.22
C LYS A 14 12.54 -4.22 15.71
N GLN A 15 11.48 -3.66 15.12
CA GLN A 15 10.97 -2.33 15.48
C GLN A 15 9.44 -2.31 15.35
N PRO A 16 8.71 -2.97 16.25
CA PRO A 16 7.25 -2.98 16.22
C PRO A 16 6.70 -1.55 16.26
N GLN A 17 5.76 -1.27 15.35
CA GLN A 17 5.12 0.03 15.23
C GLN A 17 3.72 0.02 15.81
N ARG A 18 3.24 1.18 16.27
CA ARG A 18 1.87 1.39 16.72
C ARG A 18 0.95 1.57 15.50
N ILE A 19 0.11 0.58 15.21
CA ILE A 19 -0.76 0.55 14.03
C ILE A 19 -2.23 0.60 14.47
N VAL A 20 -2.98 1.56 13.94
CA VAL A 20 -4.41 1.69 14.21
C VAL A 20 -5.19 0.68 13.39
N LEU A 21 -6.09 -0.01 14.06
CA LEU A 21 -7.07 -0.93 13.50
C LEU A 21 -8.47 -0.41 13.89
N PRO A 22 -9.09 0.47 13.08
CA PRO A 22 -10.28 1.20 13.50
C PRO A 22 -11.56 0.34 13.55
N GLU A 23 -11.60 -0.76 12.80
CA GLU A 23 -12.78 -1.65 12.66
C GLU A 23 -12.68 -2.83 13.65
N SER A 24 -12.49 -2.49 14.95
CA SER A 24 -12.20 -3.45 16.03
C SER A 24 -13.41 -4.28 16.50
N ASP A 25 -14.56 -4.09 15.92
CA ASP A 25 -15.78 -4.89 16.07
C ASP A 25 -15.84 -6.08 15.08
N ASP A 26 -15.02 -6.10 14.03
CA ASP A 26 -14.83 -7.28 13.20
C ASP A 26 -13.88 -8.28 13.88
N ILE A 27 -14.35 -9.52 14.05
CA ILE A 27 -13.57 -10.59 14.72
C ILE A 27 -12.23 -10.88 14.03
N ARG A 28 -12.15 -10.73 12.70
CA ARG A 28 -10.91 -10.97 11.94
C ARG A 28 -9.81 -9.97 12.31
N ILE A 29 -10.20 -8.73 12.61
CA ILE A 29 -9.28 -7.70 13.11
C ILE A 29 -8.72 -8.10 14.48
N LEU A 30 -9.56 -8.56 15.40
CA LEU A 30 -9.09 -9.01 16.72
C LEU A 30 -8.21 -10.26 16.64
N GLN A 31 -8.55 -11.21 15.75
CA GLN A 31 -7.70 -12.38 15.50
C GLN A 31 -6.35 -12.00 14.90
N ALA A 32 -6.31 -11.01 14.01
CA ALA A 32 -5.05 -10.49 13.48
C ALA A 32 -4.24 -9.75 14.55
N ALA A 33 -4.92 -8.97 15.43
CA ALA A 33 -4.29 -8.29 16.56
C ALA A 33 -3.65 -9.28 17.54
N ASP A 34 -4.35 -10.34 17.93
CA ASP A 34 -3.81 -11.44 18.75
C ASP A 34 -2.54 -12.04 18.14
N ARG A 35 -2.56 -12.36 16.85
CA ARG A 35 -1.41 -12.94 16.14
C ARG A 35 -0.21 -11.99 16.05
N VAL A 36 -0.41 -10.71 15.73
CA VAL A 36 0.71 -9.77 15.64
C VAL A 36 1.32 -9.46 17.02
N LEU A 37 0.52 -9.55 18.09
CA LEU A 37 1.00 -9.47 19.47
C LEU A 37 1.82 -10.71 19.85
N ALA A 38 1.28 -11.91 19.62
CA ALA A 38 1.95 -13.16 19.92
C ALA A 38 3.29 -13.31 19.17
N GLU A 39 3.36 -12.83 17.91
CA GLU A 39 4.57 -12.82 17.09
C GLU A 39 5.44 -11.55 17.30
N GLN A 40 5.03 -10.61 18.15
CA GLN A 40 5.71 -9.33 18.45
C GLN A 40 5.99 -8.47 17.20
N LEU A 41 5.07 -8.44 16.25
CA LEU A 41 5.23 -7.77 14.95
C LEU A 41 4.80 -6.30 14.97
N ALA A 42 3.80 -5.97 15.78
CA ALA A 42 3.22 -4.64 15.90
C ALA A 42 2.61 -4.43 17.28
N THR A 43 2.35 -3.17 17.64
CA THR A 43 1.48 -2.79 18.75
C THR A 43 0.16 -2.29 18.16
N PRO A 44 -0.89 -3.12 18.13
CA PRO A 44 -2.19 -2.71 17.59
C PRO A 44 -2.88 -1.71 18.50
N ILE A 45 -3.44 -0.65 17.90
CA ILE A 45 -4.34 0.31 18.54
C ILE A 45 -5.76 -0.03 18.10
N LEU A 46 -6.57 -0.55 18.99
CA LEU A 46 -7.95 -0.96 18.75
C LEU A 46 -8.89 0.19 19.14
N LEU A 47 -9.82 0.56 18.25
CA LEU A 47 -10.77 1.64 18.51
C LEU A 47 -12.12 1.08 18.97
N GLY A 48 -12.53 1.40 20.20
CA GLY A 48 -13.81 0.94 20.72
C GLY A 48 -13.89 1.00 22.25
N LYS A 49 -15.00 0.53 22.79
CA LYS A 49 -15.10 0.38 24.24
C LYS A 49 -14.34 -0.86 24.68
N GLU A 50 -13.50 -0.68 25.69
CA GLU A 50 -12.67 -1.74 26.25
C GLU A 50 -13.47 -3.00 26.62
N GLY A 51 -14.64 -2.81 27.27
CA GLY A 51 -15.51 -3.93 27.65
C GLY A 51 -16.08 -4.71 26.47
N ASP A 52 -16.50 -4.02 25.39
CA ASP A 52 -17.04 -4.65 24.20
C ASP A 52 -15.96 -5.46 23.46
N ILE A 53 -14.73 -4.90 23.35
CA ILE A 53 -13.58 -5.58 22.72
C ILE A 53 -13.17 -6.80 23.55
N HIS A 54 -13.05 -6.67 24.86
CA HIS A 54 -12.69 -7.79 25.75
C HIS A 54 -13.77 -8.89 25.78
N GLU A 55 -15.06 -8.55 25.73
CA GLU A 55 -16.13 -9.52 25.62
C GLU A 55 -16.00 -10.34 24.32
N LEU A 56 -15.79 -9.65 23.18
CA LEU A 56 -15.62 -10.30 21.88
C LEU A 56 -14.36 -11.17 21.86
N ALA A 57 -13.22 -10.67 22.35
CA ALA A 57 -11.97 -11.41 22.46
C ALA A 57 -12.13 -12.69 23.32
N SER A 58 -12.78 -12.58 24.49
CA SER A 58 -13.02 -13.70 25.39
C SER A 58 -13.86 -14.80 24.75
N ARG A 59 -14.90 -14.41 23.99
CA ARG A 59 -15.75 -15.35 23.25
C ARG A 59 -14.99 -16.24 22.28
N TYR A 60 -13.91 -15.70 21.68
CA TYR A 60 -13.06 -16.40 20.71
C TYR A 60 -11.71 -16.84 21.27
N GLN A 61 -11.51 -16.72 22.59
CA GLN A 61 -10.29 -17.12 23.32
C GLN A 61 -9.02 -16.42 22.77
N LEU A 62 -9.13 -15.14 22.41
CA LEU A 62 -8.02 -14.31 21.92
C LEU A 62 -7.30 -13.64 23.09
N ASP A 63 -5.98 -13.54 22.99
CA ASP A 63 -5.13 -12.79 23.92
C ASP A 63 -4.75 -11.44 23.32
N LEU A 64 -5.31 -10.38 23.87
CA LEU A 64 -5.04 -9.00 23.44
C LEU A 64 -4.13 -8.26 24.46
N GLU A 65 -3.42 -8.98 25.32
CA GLU A 65 -2.45 -8.37 26.23
C GLU A 65 -1.34 -7.68 25.42
N GLY A 66 -1.15 -6.37 25.68
CA GLY A 66 -0.23 -5.54 24.92
C GLY A 66 -0.88 -4.74 23.77
N ALA A 67 -2.15 -4.98 23.42
CA ALA A 67 -2.89 -4.06 22.58
C ALA A 67 -3.26 -2.78 23.33
N GLU A 68 -3.24 -1.64 22.63
CA GLU A 68 -3.76 -0.39 23.14
C GLU A 68 -5.23 -0.26 22.75
N VAL A 69 -6.13 -0.08 23.70
CA VAL A 69 -7.54 0.17 23.44
C VAL A 69 -7.86 1.64 23.65
N ILE A 70 -8.31 2.31 22.60
CA ILE A 70 -8.71 3.72 22.67
C ILE A 70 -10.23 3.82 22.47
N TYR A 71 -10.92 4.32 23.50
CA TYR A 71 -12.32 4.71 23.36
C TYR A 71 -12.41 6.19 22.98
N PRO A 72 -12.80 6.54 21.76
CA PRO A 72 -12.80 7.93 21.27
C PRO A 72 -13.46 8.93 22.20
N LYS A 73 -14.59 8.54 22.86
CA LYS A 73 -15.32 9.41 23.80
C LYS A 73 -14.56 9.72 25.09
N LYS A 74 -13.54 8.95 25.43
CA LYS A 74 -12.73 9.13 26.62
C LYS A 74 -11.26 9.49 26.29
N TYR A 75 -10.97 9.78 25.02
CA TYR A 75 -9.63 10.10 24.59
C TYR A 75 -9.17 11.46 25.15
N PRO A 76 -8.07 11.53 25.94
CA PRO A 76 -7.69 12.75 26.66
C PRO A 76 -7.38 13.95 25.75
N ALA A 77 -6.82 13.69 24.57
CA ALA A 77 -6.43 14.71 23.61
C ALA A 77 -7.49 14.95 22.50
N LEU A 78 -8.74 14.56 22.72
CA LEU A 78 -9.82 14.67 21.72
C LEU A 78 -9.98 16.09 21.17
N GLU A 79 -9.91 17.12 22.01
CA GLU A 79 -10.09 18.51 21.58
C GLU A 79 -8.93 18.96 20.68
N SER A 80 -7.69 18.59 21.03
CA SER A 80 -6.51 18.85 20.17
C SER A 80 -6.59 18.12 18.84
N LEU A 81 -7.05 16.87 18.86
CA LEU A 81 -7.26 16.06 17.66
C LEU A 81 -8.34 16.68 16.77
N ALA A 82 -9.46 17.12 17.35
CA ALA A 82 -10.57 17.77 16.64
C ALA A 82 -10.13 19.11 16.03
N GLN A 83 -9.29 19.88 16.73
CA GLN A 83 -8.71 21.13 16.20
C GLN A 83 -7.82 20.83 14.99
N THR A 84 -6.89 19.88 15.10
CA THR A 84 -5.99 19.49 14.00
C THR A 84 -6.78 19.00 12.78
N TYR A 85 -7.84 18.21 13.02
CA TYR A 85 -8.72 17.72 11.97
C TYR A 85 -9.48 18.86 11.27
N ALA A 86 -10.03 19.81 12.04
CA ALA A 86 -10.72 20.98 11.49
C ALA A 86 -9.76 21.87 10.68
N ASP A 87 -8.54 22.09 11.16
CA ASP A 87 -7.53 22.89 10.47
C ASP A 87 -7.17 22.32 9.11
N LYS A 88 -7.01 21.01 9.01
CA LYS A 88 -6.76 20.30 7.75
C LYS A 88 -7.97 20.35 6.79
N ARG A 89 -9.18 20.46 7.33
CA ARG A 89 -10.43 20.59 6.57
C ARG A 89 -10.97 22.02 6.46
N LYS A 90 -10.16 23.01 6.76
CA LYS A 90 -10.56 24.43 6.73
C LYS A 90 -11.21 24.86 5.40
N ALA A 91 -10.74 24.31 4.28
CA ALA A 91 -11.30 24.59 2.96
C ALA A 91 -12.78 24.14 2.80
N THR A 92 -13.24 23.18 3.61
CA THR A 92 -14.63 22.71 3.63
C THR A 92 -15.50 23.49 4.60
N GLY A 93 -14.94 24.43 5.37
CA GLY A 93 -15.64 25.20 6.37
C GLY A 93 -15.95 24.45 7.66
N MET A 94 -15.35 23.26 7.87
CA MET A 94 -15.59 22.44 9.07
C MET A 94 -15.14 23.13 10.34
N THR A 95 -16.03 23.25 11.30
CA THR A 95 -15.72 23.80 12.63
C THR A 95 -15.13 22.72 13.56
N VAL A 96 -14.47 23.16 14.64
CA VAL A 96 -13.90 22.22 15.64
C VAL A 96 -14.97 21.37 16.30
N GLU A 97 -16.14 21.95 16.60
CA GLU A 97 -17.25 21.21 17.22
C GLU A 97 -17.85 20.17 16.25
N GLU A 98 -17.96 20.50 14.97
CA GLU A 98 -18.38 19.54 13.94
C GLU A 98 -17.36 18.43 13.78
N SER A 99 -16.07 18.80 13.73
CA SER A 99 -14.93 17.87 13.68
C SER A 99 -14.97 16.90 14.87
N ARG A 100 -15.10 17.44 16.08
CA ARG A 100 -15.21 16.63 17.30
C ARG A 100 -16.37 15.64 17.24
N ARG A 101 -17.56 16.09 16.86
CA ARG A 101 -18.74 15.24 16.71
C ARG A 101 -18.54 14.17 15.65
N PHE A 102 -17.90 14.54 14.55
CA PHE A 102 -17.62 13.63 13.44
C PHE A 102 -16.65 12.51 13.86
N LEU A 103 -15.52 12.85 14.46
CA LEU A 103 -14.52 11.89 14.94
C LEU A 103 -15.11 10.91 15.96
N LEU A 104 -16.02 11.36 16.83
CA LEU A 104 -16.65 10.50 17.84
C LEU A 104 -17.58 9.44 17.24
N ASN A 105 -18.07 9.64 16.03
CA ASN A 105 -19.04 8.75 15.38
C ASN A 105 -18.45 7.92 14.24
N HIS A 106 -17.20 8.19 13.87
CA HIS A 106 -16.55 7.52 12.72
C HIS A 106 -15.15 7.00 13.10
N PRO A 107 -15.02 5.70 13.47
CA PRO A 107 -13.75 5.12 13.90
C PRO A 107 -12.62 5.26 12.87
N LEU A 108 -12.92 5.07 11.56
CA LEU A 108 -11.95 5.25 10.49
C LEU A 108 -11.28 6.63 10.56
N TYR A 109 -12.10 7.68 10.67
CA TYR A 109 -11.64 9.07 10.67
C TYR A 109 -10.90 9.42 11.95
N PHE A 110 -11.31 8.83 13.07
CA PHE A 110 -10.58 8.96 14.32
C PHE A 110 -9.19 8.31 14.23
N GLY A 111 -9.12 7.11 13.66
CA GLY A 111 -7.87 6.39 13.41
C GLY A 111 -6.92 7.17 12.49
N ALA A 112 -7.41 7.67 11.37
CA ALA A 112 -6.63 8.50 10.46
C ALA A 112 -6.14 9.80 11.15
N ALA A 113 -6.97 10.42 11.99
CA ALA A 113 -6.56 11.60 12.76
C ALA A 113 -5.42 11.29 13.76
N LEU A 114 -5.43 10.11 14.40
CA LEU A 114 -4.31 9.66 15.25
C LEU A 114 -3.01 9.52 14.44
N VAL A 115 -3.08 8.96 13.23
CA VAL A 115 -1.94 8.87 12.32
C VAL A 115 -1.47 10.27 11.94
N GLY A 116 -2.38 11.15 11.53
CA GLY A 116 -2.08 12.54 11.17
C GLY A 116 -1.43 13.36 12.29
N ALA A 117 -1.84 13.13 13.53
CA ALA A 117 -1.26 13.76 14.72
C ALA A 117 0.10 13.18 15.12
N GLY A 118 0.52 12.04 14.57
CA GLY A 118 1.75 11.34 14.95
C GLY A 118 1.60 10.45 16.18
N GLU A 119 0.37 10.24 16.65
CA GLU A 119 0.05 9.36 17.78
C GLU A 119 0.06 7.88 17.38
N ALA A 120 0.01 7.59 16.09
CA ALA A 120 0.20 6.26 15.51
C ALA A 120 1.12 6.35 14.30
N ALA A 121 1.82 5.25 14.01
CA ALA A 121 2.76 5.17 12.91
C ALA A 121 2.09 4.88 11.55
N GLY A 122 0.92 4.23 11.59
CA GLY A 122 0.12 3.91 10.41
C GLY A 122 -1.26 3.36 10.77
N MET A 123 -2.06 3.07 9.75
CA MET A 123 -3.41 2.53 9.89
C MET A 123 -3.66 1.41 8.88
N VAL A 124 -4.41 0.39 9.28
CA VAL A 124 -4.93 -0.67 8.41
C VAL A 124 -6.45 -0.72 8.58
N ALA A 125 -7.19 -0.47 7.50
CA ALA A 125 -8.66 -0.37 7.50
C ALA A 125 -9.23 -0.89 6.18
N GLY A 126 -10.57 -0.94 6.03
CA GLY A 126 -11.26 -1.27 4.77
C GLY A 126 -12.00 -2.60 4.79
N ILE A 127 -12.02 -3.28 5.94
CA ILE A 127 -12.74 -4.57 6.05
C ILE A 127 -14.26 -4.37 6.04
N GLU A 128 -14.72 -3.23 6.54
CA GLU A 128 -16.13 -2.77 6.49
C GLU A 128 -16.28 -1.50 5.66
N THR A 129 -15.30 -0.62 5.72
CA THR A 129 -15.29 0.67 5.04
C THR A 129 -14.90 0.51 3.56
N PRO A 130 -15.62 1.15 2.62
CA PRO A 130 -15.23 1.12 1.20
C PRO A 130 -13.87 1.78 0.93
N ALA A 131 -13.03 1.16 0.08
CA ALA A 131 -11.71 1.66 -0.29
C ALA A 131 -11.66 3.16 -0.69
N PRO A 132 -12.61 3.72 -1.48
CA PRO A 132 -12.59 5.15 -1.80
C PRO A 132 -12.72 6.08 -0.59
N GLU A 133 -13.32 5.61 0.50
CA GLU A 133 -13.44 6.37 1.75
C GLU A 133 -12.13 6.34 2.53
N VAL A 134 -11.48 5.17 2.64
CA VAL A 134 -10.16 5.02 3.27
C VAL A 134 -9.12 5.89 2.56
N ILE A 135 -9.06 5.81 1.23
CA ILE A 135 -8.12 6.58 0.40
C ILE A 135 -8.36 8.09 0.55
N ARG A 136 -9.62 8.53 0.45
CA ARG A 136 -9.97 9.94 0.58
C ARG A 136 -9.54 10.51 1.91
N GLU A 137 -9.77 9.76 2.98
CA GLU A 137 -9.42 10.21 4.32
C GLU A 137 -7.92 10.29 4.53
N ALA A 138 -7.17 9.29 4.06
CA ALA A 138 -5.72 9.30 4.11
C ALA A 138 -5.12 10.51 3.37
N ILE A 139 -5.62 10.83 2.17
CA ILE A 139 -5.19 12.02 1.41
C ILE A 139 -5.52 13.32 2.15
N GLN A 140 -6.72 13.41 2.73
CA GLN A 140 -7.18 14.65 3.37
C GLN A 140 -6.45 14.98 4.67
N LEU A 141 -6.02 13.97 5.42
CA LEU A 141 -5.36 14.18 6.70
C LEU A 141 -3.84 14.20 6.61
N ASP A 142 -3.27 13.28 5.87
CA ASP A 142 -1.83 13.14 5.80
C ASP A 142 -1.23 13.77 4.55
N GLY A 143 -2.04 13.93 3.50
CA GLY A 143 -1.58 14.42 2.21
C GLY A 143 -0.75 13.38 1.46
N THR A 144 -0.24 13.82 0.32
CA THR A 144 0.75 13.07 -0.45
C THR A 144 2.18 13.38 0.03
N ARG A 145 3.14 12.57 -0.37
CA ARG A 145 4.56 12.90 -0.21
C ARG A 145 4.88 14.20 -0.98
N ASN A 146 5.88 14.95 -0.50
CA ASN A 146 6.22 16.26 -1.06
C ASN A 146 6.64 16.25 -2.54
N ASP A 147 7.04 15.09 -3.07
CA ASP A 147 7.56 14.88 -4.42
C ASP A 147 6.55 14.20 -5.37
N ILE A 148 5.34 13.88 -4.87
CA ILE A 148 4.32 13.08 -5.55
C ILE A 148 2.95 13.71 -5.38
N ASP A 149 2.23 13.89 -6.47
CA ASP A 149 0.85 14.39 -6.45
C ASP A 149 -0.20 13.27 -6.51
N THR A 150 0.23 12.06 -6.87
CA THR A 150 -0.65 10.93 -7.16
C THR A 150 -0.58 9.86 -6.08
N VAL A 151 -1.72 9.57 -5.44
CA VAL A 151 -1.92 8.36 -4.65
C VAL A 151 -2.32 7.23 -5.58
N SER A 152 -1.65 6.10 -5.45
CA SER A 152 -1.87 4.89 -6.27
C SER A 152 -1.80 3.65 -5.39
N SER A 153 -1.94 2.47 -5.99
CA SER A 153 -1.70 1.20 -5.32
C SER A 153 -0.51 0.46 -5.91
N SER A 154 0.02 -0.47 -5.13
CA SER A 154 0.92 -1.50 -5.63
C SER A 154 0.54 -2.85 -5.08
N PHE A 155 0.97 -3.89 -5.79
CA PHE A 155 0.95 -5.25 -5.29
C PHE A 155 2.38 -5.80 -5.27
N ILE A 156 2.66 -6.62 -4.28
CA ILE A 156 3.89 -7.41 -4.22
C ILE A 156 3.52 -8.81 -4.64
N VAL A 157 4.06 -9.25 -5.76
CA VAL A 157 3.85 -10.60 -6.30
C VAL A 157 5.03 -11.48 -5.91
N VAL A 158 4.73 -12.59 -5.24
CA VAL A 158 5.72 -13.58 -4.83
C VAL A 158 5.43 -14.89 -5.56
N THR A 159 6.40 -15.38 -6.30
CA THR A 159 6.32 -16.61 -7.09
C THR A 159 7.48 -17.54 -6.78
N ASP A 160 7.32 -18.84 -7.06
CA ASP A 160 8.40 -19.82 -6.99
C ASP A 160 9.35 -19.76 -8.18
N MET A 161 9.08 -18.90 -9.16
CA MET A 161 9.90 -18.71 -10.36
C MET A 161 11.01 -17.68 -10.08
N MET A 162 12.08 -18.15 -9.43
CA MET A 162 13.20 -17.33 -8.93
C MET A 162 13.95 -16.51 -9.99
N GLN A 163 13.74 -16.79 -11.26
CA GLN A 163 14.35 -16.06 -12.37
C GLN A 163 13.66 -14.72 -12.68
N PHE A 164 12.46 -14.47 -12.15
CA PHE A 164 11.73 -13.23 -12.39
C PHE A 164 11.86 -12.27 -11.20
N GLY A 165 11.95 -10.97 -11.50
CA GLY A 165 12.10 -9.94 -10.47
C GLY A 165 13.32 -10.16 -9.58
N HIS A 166 13.21 -9.80 -8.32
CA HIS A 166 14.24 -10.04 -7.32
C HIS A 166 13.96 -11.36 -6.58
N ASP A 167 14.63 -12.45 -7.00
CA ASP A 167 14.47 -13.79 -6.40
C ASP A 167 12.98 -14.25 -6.34
N GLY A 168 12.25 -14.11 -7.43
CA GLY A 168 10.84 -14.50 -7.54
C GLY A 168 9.86 -13.47 -6.97
N VAL A 169 10.33 -12.28 -6.59
CA VAL A 169 9.48 -11.21 -6.06
C VAL A 169 9.57 -9.96 -6.94
N PHE A 170 8.43 -9.37 -7.29
CA PHE A 170 8.38 -8.12 -8.03
C PHE A 170 7.18 -7.26 -7.59
N VAL A 171 7.30 -5.95 -7.83
CA VAL A 171 6.26 -4.97 -7.52
C VAL A 171 5.47 -4.65 -8.79
N VAL A 172 4.15 -4.58 -8.64
CA VAL A 172 3.21 -4.23 -9.70
C VAL A 172 2.44 -2.97 -9.33
N GLY A 173 2.30 -2.02 -10.21
CA GLY A 173 1.49 -0.81 -10.01
C GLY A 173 0.87 -0.31 -11.33
N ASP A 174 -0.26 0.33 -11.28
CA ASP A 174 -1.37 0.40 -10.34
C ASP A 174 -2.40 -0.68 -10.69
N GLY A 175 -3.09 -1.22 -9.71
CA GLY A 175 -4.09 -2.27 -9.97
C GLY A 175 -5.40 -2.10 -9.18
N ASP A 176 -5.57 -0.94 -8.45
CA ASP A 176 -6.76 -0.78 -7.61
C ASP A 176 -7.26 0.67 -7.42
N VAL A 177 -6.49 1.70 -7.77
CA VAL A 177 -6.83 3.10 -7.44
C VAL A 177 -7.19 3.95 -8.65
N ILE A 178 -6.36 3.99 -9.70
CA ILE A 178 -6.54 4.93 -10.81
C ILE A 178 -7.00 4.19 -12.07
N PRO A 179 -8.27 4.37 -12.48
CA PRO A 179 -8.81 3.61 -13.62
C PRO A 179 -8.06 3.83 -14.93
N ASP A 180 -7.76 5.07 -15.29
CA ASP A 180 -7.04 5.44 -16.51
C ASP A 180 -6.07 6.58 -16.18
N PRO A 181 -4.85 6.25 -15.70
CA PRO A 181 -3.86 7.27 -15.36
C PRO A 181 -3.38 8.00 -16.62
N ASP A 182 -3.20 9.31 -16.51
CA ASP A 182 -2.49 10.09 -17.52
C ASP A 182 -0.98 9.86 -17.46
N GLU A 183 -0.23 10.50 -18.35
CA GLU A 183 1.22 10.36 -18.44
C GLU A 183 1.96 10.82 -17.18
N TYR A 184 1.46 11.84 -16.46
CA TYR A 184 2.05 12.35 -15.22
C TYR A 184 1.76 11.39 -14.07
N GLN A 185 0.54 10.86 -13.99
CA GLN A 185 0.15 9.86 -13.01
C GLN A 185 0.91 8.54 -13.19
N LEU A 186 1.17 8.12 -14.44
CA LEU A 186 2.00 6.94 -14.71
C LEU A 186 3.44 7.12 -14.23
N ALA A 187 4.02 8.31 -14.43
CA ALA A 187 5.34 8.63 -13.90
C ALA A 187 5.36 8.61 -12.36
N ASP A 188 4.33 9.14 -11.71
CA ASP A 188 4.17 9.10 -10.25
C ASP A 188 4.00 7.66 -9.74
N ILE A 189 3.20 6.82 -10.42
CA ILE A 189 3.05 5.39 -10.11
C ILE A 189 4.41 4.70 -10.16
N ALA A 190 5.22 4.96 -11.18
CA ALA A 190 6.58 4.40 -11.29
C ALA A 190 7.45 4.81 -10.08
N CYS A 191 7.49 6.10 -9.73
CA CYS A 191 8.21 6.59 -8.56
C CYS A 191 7.73 5.94 -7.25
N ASN A 192 6.41 5.80 -7.07
CA ASN A 192 5.82 5.16 -5.91
C ASN A 192 6.20 3.67 -5.82
N CYS A 193 6.15 2.94 -6.95
CA CYS A 193 6.54 1.53 -7.00
C CYS A 193 8.03 1.31 -6.71
N VAL A 194 8.90 2.25 -7.12
CA VAL A 194 10.33 2.23 -6.76
C VAL A 194 10.53 2.32 -5.25
N GLU A 195 9.85 3.25 -4.59
CA GLU A 195 9.90 3.36 -3.13
C GLU A 195 9.40 2.08 -2.45
N ARG A 196 8.32 1.48 -2.97
CA ARG A 196 7.83 0.18 -2.51
C ARG A 196 8.90 -0.89 -2.67
N ALA A 197 9.51 -1.02 -3.84
CA ALA A 197 10.55 -2.01 -4.12
C ALA A 197 11.78 -1.82 -3.22
N ARG A 198 12.26 -0.58 -3.03
CA ARG A 198 13.37 -0.27 -2.13
C ARG A 198 13.11 -0.72 -0.71
N ARG A 199 11.89 -0.48 -0.19
CA ARG A 199 11.50 -0.82 1.19
C ARG A 199 11.27 -2.31 1.39
N THR A 200 10.72 -2.97 0.39
CA THR A 200 10.23 -4.34 0.52
C THR A 200 11.15 -5.37 -0.11
N LEU A 201 11.77 -5.10 -1.26
CA LEU A 201 12.69 -6.02 -1.93
C LEU A 201 14.15 -5.81 -1.52
N HIS A 202 14.46 -4.72 -0.79
CA HIS A 202 15.83 -4.33 -0.44
C HIS A 202 16.74 -4.09 -1.65
N VAL A 203 16.16 -3.74 -2.79
CA VAL A 203 16.87 -3.40 -4.01
C VAL A 203 17.18 -1.91 -4.01
N VAL A 204 18.44 -1.54 -3.99
CA VAL A 204 18.87 -0.13 -3.96
C VAL A 204 18.45 0.62 -5.23
N SER A 205 18.60 -0.02 -6.38
CA SER A 205 18.25 0.54 -7.70
C SER A 205 17.31 -0.42 -8.44
N PRO A 206 16.00 -0.40 -8.16
CA PRO A 206 15.03 -1.25 -8.84
C PRO A 206 14.95 -0.89 -10.31
N LYS A 207 14.75 -1.90 -11.16
CA LYS A 207 14.56 -1.76 -12.61
C LYS A 207 13.08 -1.72 -12.91
N VAL A 208 12.62 -0.61 -13.47
CA VAL A 208 11.20 -0.32 -13.72
C VAL A 208 10.88 -0.47 -15.21
N ALA A 209 9.98 -1.39 -15.54
CA ALA A 209 9.42 -1.52 -16.87
C ALA A 209 8.05 -0.82 -16.92
N LEU A 210 7.88 0.15 -17.81
CA LEU A 210 6.59 0.72 -18.14
C LEU A 210 5.97 -0.09 -19.29
N LEU A 211 4.86 -0.77 -19.00
CA LEU A 211 4.30 -1.80 -19.86
C LEU A 211 3.34 -1.24 -20.91
N SER A 212 3.32 -1.91 -22.06
CA SER A 212 2.40 -1.68 -23.17
C SER A 212 2.25 -2.96 -23.99
N TYR A 213 1.35 -2.95 -24.97
CA TYR A 213 1.29 -3.93 -26.06
C TYR A 213 2.33 -3.65 -27.16
N SER A 214 3.10 -2.58 -27.04
CA SER A 214 4.17 -2.14 -27.98
C SER A 214 5.51 -2.25 -27.27
N THR A 215 6.56 -2.56 -28.02
CA THR A 215 7.94 -2.61 -27.54
C THR A 215 8.81 -1.68 -28.33
N MET A 216 9.41 -0.67 -27.67
CA MET A 216 10.38 0.28 -28.23
C MET A 216 9.94 0.91 -29.56
N GLY A 217 8.67 1.28 -29.66
CA GLY A 217 8.10 1.90 -30.86
C GLY A 217 7.64 0.95 -31.94
N SER A 218 7.49 -0.36 -31.63
CA SER A 218 7.02 -1.36 -32.61
C SER A 218 5.61 -1.10 -33.08
N ASP A 219 4.80 -0.41 -32.30
CA ASP A 219 3.40 -0.13 -32.61
C ASP A 219 3.02 1.32 -32.27
N CYS A 220 1.87 1.77 -32.81
CA CYS A 220 1.35 3.11 -32.66
C CYS A 220 -0.04 3.07 -31.99
N GLY A 221 -0.35 4.06 -31.17
CA GLY A 221 -1.65 4.21 -30.55
C GLY A 221 -1.60 4.98 -29.24
N ALA A 222 -2.75 5.54 -28.85
CA ALA A 222 -2.82 6.44 -27.69
C ALA A 222 -2.30 5.82 -26.39
N GLY A 223 -2.51 4.49 -26.18
CA GLY A 223 -2.01 3.80 -25.00
C GLY A 223 -0.48 3.71 -24.95
N ALA A 224 0.15 3.33 -26.06
CA ALA A 224 1.61 3.30 -26.18
C ALA A 224 2.22 4.71 -26.12
N ASP A 225 1.57 5.71 -26.76
CA ASP A 225 2.00 7.10 -26.72
C ASP A 225 1.98 7.67 -25.28
N LYS A 226 0.94 7.33 -24.50
CA LYS A 226 0.84 7.71 -23.09
C LYS A 226 2.03 7.19 -22.28
N VAL A 227 2.40 5.93 -22.45
CA VAL A 227 3.55 5.31 -21.77
C VAL A 227 4.86 5.98 -22.17
N ARG A 228 5.07 6.24 -23.47
CA ARG A 228 6.28 6.96 -23.98
C ARG A 228 6.41 8.36 -23.37
N LYS A 229 5.29 9.07 -23.24
CA LYS A 229 5.28 10.39 -22.56
C LYS A 229 5.63 10.27 -21.07
N ALA A 230 5.12 9.26 -20.38
CA ALA A 230 5.49 9.02 -18.98
C ALA A 230 7.00 8.79 -18.81
N ILE A 231 7.63 8.04 -19.72
CA ILE A 231 9.08 7.85 -19.77
C ILE A 231 9.80 9.17 -19.96
N GLN A 232 9.32 10.04 -20.86
CA GLN A 232 9.90 11.37 -21.06
C GLN A 232 9.79 12.22 -19.79
N ILE A 233 8.65 12.17 -19.08
CA ILE A 233 8.45 12.88 -17.81
C ILE A 233 9.44 12.38 -16.74
N LEU A 234 9.67 11.07 -16.63
CA LEU A 234 10.70 10.53 -15.72
C LEU A 234 12.09 11.05 -16.06
N SER A 235 12.41 11.15 -17.36
CA SER A 235 13.67 11.73 -17.83
C SER A 235 13.79 13.21 -17.46
N ASP A 236 12.75 14.01 -17.66
CA ASP A 236 12.72 15.44 -17.36
C ASP A 236 12.84 15.71 -15.85
N ARG A 237 12.28 14.81 -15.02
CA ARG A 237 12.40 14.83 -13.56
C ARG A 237 13.78 14.39 -13.06
N ASN A 238 14.63 13.83 -13.94
CA ASN A 238 15.95 13.30 -13.60
C ASN A 238 15.92 12.35 -12.39
N VAL A 239 15.03 11.34 -12.43
CA VAL A 239 14.83 10.38 -11.34
C VAL A 239 16.09 9.52 -11.09
N ASP A 240 16.25 9.02 -9.86
CA ASP A 240 17.46 8.33 -9.39
C ASP A 240 17.39 6.78 -9.51
N PHE A 241 16.56 6.27 -10.41
CA PHE A 241 16.38 4.83 -10.63
C PHE A 241 16.42 4.46 -12.12
N ILE A 242 16.59 3.16 -12.40
CA ILE A 242 16.66 2.63 -13.76
C ILE A 242 15.24 2.33 -14.25
N TYR A 243 14.85 2.88 -15.37
CA TYR A 243 13.55 2.66 -16.00
C TYR A 243 13.69 2.58 -17.53
N ASP A 244 12.75 1.92 -18.16
CA ASP A 244 12.66 1.87 -19.64
C ASP A 244 11.25 1.40 -20.07
N GLY A 245 10.98 1.48 -21.36
CA GLY A 245 9.72 1.12 -22.03
C GLY A 245 9.50 2.02 -23.24
N GLU A 246 8.37 2.03 -23.88
CA GLU A 246 7.30 1.05 -23.56
C GLU A 246 7.74 -0.35 -23.99
N MET A 247 7.30 -1.36 -23.26
CA MET A 247 7.61 -2.75 -23.62
C MET A 247 6.50 -3.73 -23.20
N GLU A 248 6.42 -4.84 -23.92
CA GLU A 248 5.57 -5.96 -23.56
C GLU A 248 6.09 -6.67 -22.31
N VAL A 249 5.20 -7.34 -21.57
CA VAL A 249 5.53 -7.96 -20.28
C VAL A 249 6.55 -9.10 -20.40
N ASP A 250 6.52 -9.86 -21.49
CA ASP A 250 7.49 -10.91 -21.76
C ASP A 250 8.87 -10.35 -22.08
N VAL A 251 8.96 -9.21 -22.78
CA VAL A 251 10.21 -8.48 -22.99
C VAL A 251 10.75 -7.93 -21.67
N ALA A 252 9.89 -7.44 -20.79
CA ALA A 252 10.29 -6.93 -19.46
C ALA A 252 10.89 -8.03 -18.58
N LEU A 253 10.39 -9.28 -18.68
CA LEU A 253 10.71 -10.36 -17.75
C LEU A 253 11.63 -11.45 -18.30
N VAL A 254 11.58 -11.72 -19.62
CA VAL A 254 12.28 -12.87 -20.21
C VAL A 254 13.53 -12.44 -20.97
N PRO A 255 14.74 -12.82 -20.51
CA PRO A 255 16.00 -12.37 -21.12
C PRO A 255 16.14 -12.71 -22.62
N ALA A 256 15.55 -13.82 -23.07
CA ALA A 256 15.62 -14.22 -24.48
C ALA A 256 14.84 -13.23 -25.39
N TYR A 257 13.64 -12.83 -25.00
CA TYR A 257 12.86 -11.83 -25.74
C TYR A 257 13.50 -10.44 -25.67
N ALA A 258 14.06 -10.10 -24.51
CA ALA A 258 14.80 -8.85 -24.31
C ALA A 258 15.98 -8.71 -25.25
N ALA A 259 16.74 -9.79 -25.44
CA ALA A 259 17.91 -9.82 -26.32
C ALA A 259 17.55 -9.56 -27.80
N ASP A 260 16.37 -10.02 -28.21
CA ASP A 260 15.89 -9.88 -29.59
C ASP A 260 15.19 -8.54 -29.85
N LEU A 261 14.30 -8.12 -28.91
CA LEU A 261 13.38 -7.01 -29.14
C LEU A 261 13.83 -5.68 -28.49
N ALA A 262 14.60 -5.75 -27.42
CA ALA A 262 15.09 -4.57 -26.69
C ALA A 262 16.56 -4.70 -26.24
N PRO A 263 17.52 -5.05 -27.15
CA PRO A 263 18.90 -5.43 -26.76
C PRO A 263 19.71 -4.29 -26.11
N ARG A 264 19.25 -3.06 -26.17
CA ARG A 264 19.90 -1.88 -25.55
C ARG A 264 19.23 -1.42 -24.27
N SER A 265 18.11 -2.03 -23.89
CA SER A 265 17.39 -1.65 -22.69
C SER A 265 18.14 -2.08 -21.43
N PRO A 266 18.31 -1.19 -20.43
CA PRO A 266 18.90 -1.55 -19.15
C PRO A 266 17.93 -2.29 -18.24
N VAL A 267 16.66 -2.45 -18.64
CA VAL A 267 15.55 -3.03 -17.85
C VAL A 267 15.05 -4.34 -18.44
N ALA A 268 14.98 -4.44 -19.76
CA ALA A 268 14.41 -5.60 -20.43
C ALA A 268 15.04 -6.93 -19.97
N GLY A 269 14.20 -7.93 -19.73
CA GLY A 269 14.57 -9.26 -19.24
C GLY A 269 14.95 -9.36 -17.76
N GLN A 270 14.86 -8.26 -17.01
CA GLN A 270 15.31 -8.21 -15.60
C GLN A 270 14.57 -7.16 -14.76
N ALA A 271 13.30 -6.88 -15.10
CA ALA A 271 12.49 -5.91 -14.39
C ALA A 271 12.13 -6.39 -12.97
N ASP A 272 12.30 -5.51 -11.98
CA ASP A 272 11.88 -5.70 -10.58
C ASP A 272 10.51 -5.07 -10.32
N VAL A 273 10.14 -4.09 -11.16
CA VAL A 273 8.90 -3.32 -11.05
C VAL A 273 8.21 -3.29 -12.40
N LEU A 274 6.91 -3.59 -12.41
CA LEU A 274 6.05 -3.56 -13.60
C LEU A 274 4.98 -2.49 -13.43
N VAL A 275 4.98 -1.45 -14.26
CA VAL A 275 3.97 -0.39 -14.25
C VAL A 275 2.99 -0.62 -15.40
N PHE A 276 1.72 -0.87 -15.06
CA PHE A 276 0.67 -1.12 -16.02
C PHE A 276 0.07 0.18 -16.57
N PRO A 277 -0.36 0.21 -17.86
CA PRO A 277 -0.86 1.43 -18.47
C PRO A 277 -2.25 1.87 -17.97
N ASP A 278 -3.01 0.95 -17.38
CA ASP A 278 -4.34 1.19 -16.83
C ASP A 278 -4.73 0.15 -15.77
N LEU A 279 -5.79 0.47 -15.01
CA LEU A 279 -6.28 -0.35 -13.91
C LEU A 279 -6.77 -1.74 -14.38
N ASN A 280 -7.42 -1.83 -15.55
CA ASN A 280 -7.95 -3.12 -16.02
C ASN A 280 -6.81 -4.11 -16.23
N THR A 281 -5.74 -3.68 -16.90
CA THR A 281 -4.58 -4.53 -17.17
C THR A 281 -3.88 -4.94 -15.87
N GLY A 282 -3.67 -4.01 -14.93
CA GLY A 282 -3.04 -4.31 -13.64
C GLY A 282 -3.88 -5.24 -12.77
N ASN A 283 -5.17 -4.95 -12.61
CA ASN A 283 -6.09 -5.74 -11.79
C ASN A 283 -6.29 -7.17 -12.33
N ILE A 284 -6.54 -7.30 -13.64
CA ILE A 284 -6.72 -8.61 -14.28
C ILE A 284 -5.45 -9.44 -14.15
N CYS A 285 -4.29 -8.85 -14.41
CA CYS A 285 -3.00 -9.54 -14.31
C CYS A 285 -2.74 -10.05 -12.88
N CYS A 286 -2.91 -9.21 -11.87
CA CYS A 286 -2.73 -9.62 -10.46
C CYS A 286 -3.63 -10.79 -10.09
N LYS A 287 -4.92 -10.74 -10.46
CA LYS A 287 -5.86 -11.84 -10.19
C LYS A 287 -5.54 -13.12 -10.97
N MET A 288 -5.06 -13.00 -12.20
CA MET A 288 -4.60 -14.15 -12.98
C MET A 288 -3.37 -14.80 -12.35
N LEU A 289 -2.39 -14.01 -11.90
CA LEU A 289 -1.21 -14.50 -11.20
C LEU A 289 -1.59 -15.23 -9.90
N GLU A 290 -2.49 -14.64 -9.11
CA GLU A 290 -2.96 -15.23 -7.86
C GLU A 290 -3.73 -16.54 -8.08
N HIS A 291 -4.79 -16.51 -8.87
CA HIS A 291 -5.73 -17.63 -8.94
C HIS A 291 -5.36 -18.69 -9.98
N VAL A 292 -4.65 -18.34 -11.04
CA VAL A 292 -4.27 -19.27 -12.13
C VAL A 292 -2.82 -19.72 -11.97
N ALA A 293 -1.90 -18.81 -11.69
CA ALA A 293 -0.49 -19.15 -11.55
C ALA A 293 -0.06 -19.53 -10.12
N GLY A 294 -0.96 -19.38 -9.12
CA GLY A 294 -0.69 -19.75 -7.73
C GLY A 294 0.33 -18.86 -7.03
N ALA A 295 0.60 -17.67 -7.57
CA ALA A 295 1.46 -16.69 -6.91
C ALA A 295 0.79 -16.14 -5.64
N THR A 296 1.59 -15.76 -4.63
CA THR A 296 1.09 -14.96 -3.52
C THR A 296 1.07 -13.49 -3.94
N VAL A 297 -0.09 -12.87 -3.92
CA VAL A 297 -0.27 -11.45 -4.27
C VAL A 297 -0.66 -10.67 -3.01
N LEU A 298 0.24 -9.82 -2.54
CA LEU A 298 0.03 -8.98 -1.35
C LEU A 298 -0.40 -7.57 -1.79
N GLY A 299 -1.57 -7.15 -1.36
CA GLY A 299 -2.14 -5.86 -1.73
C GLY A 299 -3.68 -5.92 -1.86
N PRO A 300 -4.32 -4.80 -2.27
CA PRO A 300 -3.68 -3.54 -2.70
C PRO A 300 -2.99 -2.80 -1.55
N LEU A 301 -1.79 -2.27 -1.81
CA LEU A 301 -1.01 -1.49 -0.87
C LEU A 301 -0.99 -0.04 -1.33
N LEU A 302 -1.62 0.85 -0.58
CA LEU A 302 -1.62 2.28 -0.90
C LEU A 302 -0.20 2.85 -0.86
N GLN A 303 0.09 3.75 -1.78
CA GLN A 303 1.39 4.40 -1.93
C GLN A 303 1.24 5.85 -2.38
N GLY A 304 2.29 6.66 -2.23
CA GLY A 304 2.26 8.09 -2.49
C GLY A 304 1.74 8.93 -1.31
N LEU A 305 1.27 8.31 -0.23
CA LEU A 305 0.84 8.98 1.00
C LEU A 305 2.04 9.41 1.85
N ALA A 306 1.89 10.51 2.58
CA ALA A 306 2.91 10.99 3.52
C ALA A 306 3.12 10.05 4.71
N LYS A 307 2.08 9.32 5.11
CA LYS A 307 2.10 8.29 6.14
C LYS A 307 1.43 7.00 5.68
N PRO A 308 1.85 5.83 6.18
CA PRO A 308 1.30 4.57 5.73
C PRO A 308 -0.14 4.37 6.21
N VAL A 309 -1.05 4.31 5.26
CA VAL A 309 -2.42 3.85 5.43
C VAL A 309 -2.62 2.73 4.42
N MET A 310 -3.12 1.58 4.88
CA MET A 310 -3.35 0.42 4.04
C MET A 310 -4.84 0.11 3.97
N ASP A 311 -5.30 -0.24 2.78
CA ASP A 311 -6.66 -0.69 2.54
C ASP A 311 -6.77 -2.21 2.57
N LEU A 312 -7.88 -2.71 3.11
CA LEU A 312 -8.24 -4.12 3.15
C LEU A 312 -9.42 -4.39 2.23
N SER A 313 -9.45 -5.58 1.65
CA SER A 313 -10.67 -6.06 1.00
C SER A 313 -11.66 -6.59 2.05
N ARG A 314 -12.97 -6.44 1.80
CA ARG A 314 -14.03 -7.07 2.61
C ARG A 314 -13.89 -8.59 2.72
N SER A 315 -13.23 -9.22 1.75
CA SER A 315 -12.93 -10.65 1.72
C SER A 315 -11.58 -11.02 2.34
N SER A 316 -10.86 -10.05 2.91
CA SER A 316 -9.55 -10.30 3.54
C SER A 316 -9.65 -11.36 4.62
N THR A 317 -8.72 -12.31 4.57
CA THR A 317 -8.54 -13.32 5.61
C THR A 317 -7.70 -12.77 6.75
N VAL A 318 -7.68 -13.44 7.89
CA VAL A 318 -6.79 -13.09 9.02
C VAL A 318 -5.33 -13.08 8.58
N ASP A 319 -4.90 -14.02 7.75
CA ASP A 319 -3.54 -14.06 7.21
C ASP A 319 -3.22 -12.80 6.39
N THR A 320 -4.13 -12.39 5.50
CA THR A 320 -3.99 -11.16 4.70
C THR A 320 -3.91 -9.92 5.59
N ILE A 321 -4.73 -9.84 6.64
CA ILE A 321 -4.72 -8.71 7.57
C ILE A 321 -3.37 -8.63 8.32
N VAL A 322 -2.87 -9.77 8.82
CA VAL A 322 -1.56 -9.85 9.49
C VAL A 322 -0.45 -9.39 8.55
N ASP A 323 -0.42 -9.89 7.31
CA ASP A 323 0.60 -9.53 6.33
C ASP A 323 0.53 -8.03 5.98
N THR A 324 -0.69 -7.46 5.87
CA THR A 324 -0.89 -6.02 5.64
C THR A 324 -0.41 -5.17 6.82
N ILE A 325 -0.67 -5.60 8.07
CA ILE A 325 -0.15 -4.93 9.27
C ILE A 325 1.38 -4.95 9.27
N VAL A 326 2.00 -6.08 8.94
CA VAL A 326 3.46 -6.23 8.85
C VAL A 326 4.06 -5.27 7.81
N ILE A 327 3.44 -5.18 6.63
CA ILE A 327 3.88 -4.25 5.57
C ILE A 327 3.71 -2.80 6.04
N CYS A 328 2.59 -2.46 6.68
CA CYS A 328 2.36 -1.13 7.25
C CYS A 328 3.44 -0.76 8.29
N CYS A 329 3.85 -1.70 9.15
CA CYS A 329 4.96 -1.52 10.09
C CYS A 329 6.29 -1.28 9.37
N CYS A 330 6.59 -2.05 8.33
CA CYS A 330 7.81 -1.87 7.55
C CYS A 330 7.86 -0.51 6.85
N ASP A 331 6.72 -0.03 6.34
CA ASP A 331 6.61 1.29 5.72
C ASP A 331 6.75 2.44 6.72
N ALA A 332 6.23 2.26 7.93
CA ALA A 332 6.30 3.24 9.01
C ALA A 332 7.70 3.37 9.62
N SER A 333 8.47 2.29 9.63
CA SER A 333 9.74 2.21 10.35
C SER A 333 10.91 2.94 9.67
N ARG A 334 10.76 3.56 8.51
CA ARG A 334 11.79 4.32 7.77
C ARG A 334 13.19 3.65 7.73
N ILE A 335 13.23 2.32 7.84
CA ILE A 335 14.46 1.51 7.85
C ILE A 335 14.75 1.00 6.45
#